data_4f841517e363dec39a31577659db72ae
#
_entry.id   4f841517e363dec39a31577659db72ae
#
_cell.length_a   1.000
_cell.length_b   1.000
_cell.length_c   1.000
_cell.angle_alpha   90.00
_cell.angle_beta   90.00
_cell.angle_gamma   90.00
#
_symmetry.space_group_name_H-M   'P 1'
#
loop_
_entity.id
_entity.type
_entity.pdbx_description
1 polymer ?
#
loop_
_entity_poly.entity_id
_entity_poly.type
_entity_poly.pdbx_seq_one_letter_code
_entity_poly.pdbx_strand_id
1 'polypeptide(L)'
;MSRALCMLVHGPFPVGEPRVARQARAAVAAGYEVDVVCMRRPGEPREESSSGIQIHRLPLEHERGIGLSGIVREYLGFTVLAGRRLTSLARRRRYRVVHVHNPPDFLLLAALPAKFLFGARTVFDVHDLAPDMFAERFGSGTLGRTANRVLAGIERVALRLADEVITVHEPYARELRIRGARSVTVVMNSVDPDVLPAATGEVSRPGFRVVYHGTVTPWYGVDLLLDAAGAVVSEIPELAVEIYGEGDAVPGLRERAKELGLDGRVRFHDRWLPQTEVLSLVRSASVGVIPNRPTRLNRYALSSKLLEYVELGIPVAVAGLPTLREHFSDDEVVFFEPGDADSLAAALLAIARDPAAARARVEAARRRAYAYAWDANAARYVRLLDHLSGTSHSR
;
A
#
# COMPACT_ATOMS: atom_id res chain seq x y z
N MET A 1 17.86 -27.26 11.41
CA MET A 1 18.61 -26.18 10.72
C MET A 1 17.98 -24.85 11.12
N SER A 2 18.79 -23.82 11.39
CA SER A 2 18.25 -22.48 11.76
C SER A 2 17.36 -21.93 10.63
N ARG A 3 16.14 -21.47 10.97
CA ARG A 3 15.20 -20.80 10.08
C ARG A 3 15.31 -19.29 10.26
N ALA A 4 16.45 -18.71 9.91
CA ALA A 4 16.69 -17.28 10.09
C ALA A 4 16.35 -16.49 8.82
N LEU A 5 15.54 -15.43 8.99
CA LEU A 5 15.08 -14.48 7.98
C LEU A 5 15.54 -13.07 8.39
N CYS A 6 16.10 -12.31 7.44
CA CYS A 6 16.32 -10.89 7.63
C CYS A 6 15.49 -10.10 6.61
N MET A 7 14.74 -9.11 7.08
CA MET A 7 13.97 -8.18 6.25
C MET A 7 14.64 -6.82 6.20
N LEU A 8 14.74 -6.22 5.01
CA LEU A 8 15.23 -4.86 4.80
C LEU A 8 14.06 -3.99 4.29
N VAL A 9 13.76 -2.90 4.98
CA VAL A 9 12.69 -1.98 4.60
C VAL A 9 13.11 -0.53 4.82
N HIS A 10 12.98 0.30 3.80
CA HIS A 10 13.18 1.74 3.88
C HIS A 10 11.91 2.40 4.41
N GLY A 11 11.76 2.39 5.72
CA GLY A 11 10.61 2.94 6.42
C GLY A 11 10.70 2.65 7.92
N PRO A 12 9.92 3.34 8.75
CA PRO A 12 9.84 3.04 10.17
C PRO A 12 8.97 1.79 10.40
N PHE A 13 9.51 0.83 11.15
CA PHE A 13 8.85 -0.44 11.45
C PHE A 13 8.55 -0.57 12.96
N PRO A 14 7.40 -1.18 13.35
CA PRO A 14 6.32 -1.74 12.51
C PRO A 14 5.31 -0.70 12.00
N VAL A 15 5.30 0.49 12.58
CA VAL A 15 4.34 1.54 12.28
C VAL A 15 4.73 2.25 10.97
N GLY A 16 3.87 2.18 9.98
CA GLY A 16 4.13 2.71 8.64
C GLY A 16 4.34 1.62 7.58
N GLU A 17 4.67 0.40 8.02
CA GLU A 17 4.95 -0.73 7.12
C GLU A 17 4.04 -1.95 7.42
N PRO A 18 2.71 -1.83 7.25
CA PRO A 18 1.77 -2.88 7.65
C PRO A 18 1.98 -4.19 6.88
N ARG A 19 2.40 -4.14 5.61
CA ARG A 19 2.72 -5.31 4.80
C ARG A 19 3.90 -6.09 5.39
N VAL A 20 4.99 -5.39 5.68
CA VAL A 20 6.19 -5.98 6.28
C VAL A 20 5.89 -6.57 7.66
N ALA A 21 5.11 -5.85 8.47
CA ALA A 21 4.72 -6.30 9.80
C ALA A 21 3.91 -7.62 9.76
N ARG A 22 2.93 -7.73 8.84
CA ARG A 22 2.16 -8.98 8.66
C ARG A 22 3.02 -10.14 8.21
N GLN A 23 3.90 -9.91 7.24
CA GLN A 23 4.83 -10.94 6.74
C GLN A 23 5.82 -11.38 7.82
N ALA A 24 6.35 -10.45 8.62
CA ALA A 24 7.22 -10.76 9.75
C ALA A 24 6.50 -11.61 10.81
N ARG A 25 5.28 -11.23 11.20
CA ARG A 25 4.46 -12.01 12.14
C ARG A 25 4.17 -13.43 11.60
N ALA A 26 3.81 -13.55 10.32
CA ALA A 26 3.57 -14.85 9.69
C ALA A 26 4.83 -15.73 9.69
N ALA A 27 6.00 -15.15 9.45
CA ALA A 27 7.27 -15.88 9.52
C ALA A 27 7.58 -16.33 10.96
N VAL A 28 7.40 -15.46 11.97
CA VAL A 28 7.57 -15.82 13.38
C VAL A 28 6.62 -16.94 13.79
N ALA A 29 5.34 -16.84 13.42
CA ALA A 29 4.35 -17.90 13.70
C ALA A 29 4.71 -19.23 13.06
N ALA A 30 5.41 -19.23 11.92
CA ALA A 30 5.94 -20.41 11.25
C ALA A 30 7.29 -20.91 11.83
N GLY A 31 7.80 -20.30 12.91
CA GLY A 31 9.03 -20.72 13.58
C GLY A 31 10.32 -20.15 12.97
N TYR A 32 10.22 -19.03 12.20
CA TYR A 32 11.40 -18.31 11.75
C TYR A 32 11.90 -17.36 12.84
N GLU A 33 13.22 -17.26 12.98
CA GLU A 33 13.88 -16.18 13.70
C GLU A 33 13.99 -14.98 12.77
N VAL A 34 13.28 -13.89 13.10
CA VAL A 34 13.12 -12.74 12.20
C VAL A 34 13.88 -11.53 12.71
N ASP A 35 14.78 -11.00 11.89
CA ASP A 35 15.41 -9.70 12.06
C ASP A 35 14.87 -8.72 11.04
N VAL A 36 14.55 -7.49 11.46
CA VAL A 36 14.12 -6.39 10.57
C VAL A 36 15.10 -5.23 10.68
N VAL A 37 15.69 -4.83 9.55
CA VAL A 37 16.53 -3.62 9.45
C VAL A 37 15.70 -2.52 8.81
N CYS A 38 15.49 -1.42 9.55
CA CYS A 38 14.55 -0.35 9.18
C CYS A 38 15.09 1.04 9.52
N MET A 39 14.36 2.08 9.17
CA MET A 39 14.62 3.46 9.60
C MET A 39 14.18 3.66 11.06
N ARG A 40 14.71 4.72 11.71
CA ARG A 40 14.40 5.09 13.06
C ARG A 40 13.48 6.31 13.09
N ARG A 41 12.53 6.32 14.02
CA ARG A 41 11.80 7.54 14.40
C ARG A 41 12.47 8.23 15.58
N PRO A 42 12.28 9.53 15.76
CA PRO A 42 12.72 10.23 16.95
C PRO A 42 12.23 9.53 18.22
N GLY A 43 13.14 9.33 19.18
CA GLY A 43 12.84 8.68 20.47
C GLY A 43 12.83 7.15 20.47
N GLU A 44 12.86 6.48 19.32
CA GLU A 44 12.91 5.01 19.27
C GLU A 44 14.32 4.47 19.60
N PRO A 45 14.44 3.31 20.29
CA PRO A 45 15.72 2.66 20.54
C PRO A 45 16.33 2.11 19.25
N ARG A 46 17.66 1.99 19.19
CA ARG A 46 18.37 1.42 18.04
C ARG A 46 18.08 -0.06 17.83
N GLU A 47 17.87 -0.79 18.91
CA GLU A 47 17.54 -2.21 18.90
C GLU A 47 16.36 -2.47 19.83
N GLU A 48 15.46 -3.31 19.40
CA GLU A 48 14.25 -3.68 20.14
C GLU A 48 13.86 -5.11 19.80
N SER A 49 13.32 -5.84 20.78
CA SER A 49 12.67 -7.12 20.56
C SER A 49 11.18 -6.97 20.82
N SER A 50 10.36 -7.22 19.82
CA SER A 50 8.91 -7.11 19.92
C SER A 50 8.23 -8.25 19.17
N SER A 51 7.29 -8.94 19.82
CA SER A 51 6.51 -10.03 19.22
C SER A 51 7.35 -11.11 18.50
N GLY A 52 8.53 -11.44 19.05
CA GLY A 52 9.46 -12.42 18.46
C GLY A 52 10.30 -11.89 17.29
N ILE A 53 10.20 -10.61 16.98
CA ILE A 53 10.95 -9.92 15.92
C ILE A 53 12.07 -9.10 16.56
N GLN A 54 13.31 -9.24 16.04
CA GLN A 54 14.42 -8.37 16.40
C GLN A 54 14.50 -7.19 15.45
N ILE A 55 14.33 -5.98 15.97
CA ILE A 55 14.28 -4.76 15.16
C ILE A 55 15.61 -4.02 15.29
N HIS A 56 16.23 -3.70 14.17
CA HIS A 56 17.50 -2.99 14.06
C HIS A 56 17.28 -1.66 13.32
N ARG A 57 17.16 -0.56 14.07
CA ARG A 57 16.91 0.77 13.53
C ARG A 57 18.20 1.47 13.16
N LEU A 58 18.32 1.88 11.91
CA LEU A 58 19.45 2.64 11.41
C LEU A 58 19.32 4.12 11.80
N PRO A 59 20.45 4.83 11.99
CA PRO A 59 20.46 6.24 12.41
C PRO A 59 20.12 7.16 11.22
N LEU A 60 18.99 6.93 10.57
CA LEU A 60 18.42 7.72 9.50
C LEU A 60 16.97 7.97 9.81
N GLU A 61 16.55 9.22 9.60
CA GLU A 61 15.16 9.66 9.77
C GLU A 61 14.66 10.17 8.42
N HIS A 62 13.41 9.90 8.11
CA HIS A 62 12.79 10.42 6.89
C HIS A 62 12.40 11.88 7.09
N GLU A 63 12.94 12.77 6.27
CA GLU A 63 12.57 14.17 6.24
C GLU A 63 11.58 14.43 5.10
N ARG A 64 10.42 14.98 5.41
CA ARG A 64 9.44 15.39 4.40
C ARG A 64 9.89 16.65 3.70
N GLY A 65 9.56 16.78 2.40
CA GLY A 65 9.84 17.99 1.62
C GLY A 65 11.28 18.15 1.13
N ILE A 66 12.14 17.18 1.38
CA ILE A 66 13.48 17.12 0.77
C ILE A 66 13.34 16.90 -0.74
N GLY A 67 13.87 17.79 -1.56
CA GLY A 67 13.84 17.64 -3.01
C GLY A 67 14.45 16.32 -3.49
N LEU A 68 14.41 16.07 -4.79
CA LEU A 68 14.90 14.82 -5.40
C LEU A 68 16.31 14.42 -4.95
N SER A 69 17.24 15.36 -4.83
CA SER A 69 18.61 15.09 -4.36
C SER A 69 18.66 14.59 -2.91
N GLY A 70 17.78 15.09 -2.06
CA GLY A 70 17.62 14.63 -0.67
C GLY A 70 17.11 13.20 -0.62
N ILE A 71 16.08 12.87 -1.40
CA ILE A 71 15.52 11.51 -1.50
C ILE A 71 16.59 10.52 -1.98
N VAL A 72 17.34 10.87 -3.03
CA VAL A 72 18.43 10.01 -3.56
C VAL A 72 19.49 9.77 -2.50
N ARG A 73 19.91 10.82 -1.78
CA ARG A 73 20.92 10.70 -0.70
C ARG A 73 20.41 9.82 0.45
N GLU A 74 19.17 9.99 0.86
CA GLU A 74 18.53 9.18 1.91
C GLU A 74 18.49 7.70 1.50
N TYR A 75 18.02 7.40 0.30
CA TYR A 75 17.95 6.03 -0.23
C TYR A 75 19.33 5.36 -0.37
N LEU A 76 20.32 6.08 -0.88
CA LEU A 76 21.70 5.57 -0.98
C LEU A 76 22.31 5.35 0.40
N GLY A 77 22.15 6.31 1.30
CA GLY A 77 22.63 6.21 2.69
C GLY A 77 22.02 5.01 3.40
N PHE A 78 20.69 4.84 3.29
CA PHE A 78 20.00 3.69 3.86
C PHE A 78 20.52 2.37 3.29
N THR A 79 20.67 2.26 1.97
CA THR A 79 21.15 1.04 1.31
C THR A 79 22.55 0.65 1.79
N VAL A 80 23.46 1.61 1.92
CA VAL A 80 24.82 1.34 2.44
C VAL A 80 24.80 0.90 3.90
N LEU A 81 24.04 1.59 4.75
CA LEU A 81 23.95 1.26 6.17
C LEU A 81 23.24 -0.08 6.40
N ALA A 82 22.16 -0.36 5.65
CA ALA A 82 21.43 -1.64 5.69
C ALA A 82 22.36 -2.80 5.26
N GLY A 83 23.13 -2.63 4.20
CA GLY A 83 24.09 -3.63 3.75
C GLY A 83 25.20 -3.91 4.79
N ARG A 84 25.74 -2.87 5.43
CA ARG A 84 26.70 -3.00 6.52
C ARG A 84 26.09 -3.71 7.74
N ARG A 85 24.86 -3.32 8.12
CA ARG A 85 24.17 -3.96 9.25
C ARG A 85 23.86 -5.41 8.98
N LEU A 86 23.28 -5.71 7.82
CA LEU A 86 22.98 -7.08 7.39
C LEU A 86 24.25 -7.95 7.35
N THR A 87 25.35 -7.45 6.80
CA THR A 87 26.61 -8.18 6.75
C THR A 87 27.16 -8.47 8.15
N SER A 88 27.05 -7.50 9.08
CA SER A 88 27.45 -7.70 10.47
C SER A 88 26.59 -8.76 11.17
N LEU A 89 25.28 -8.73 10.93
CA LEU A 89 24.34 -9.74 11.47
C LEU A 89 24.59 -11.13 10.84
N ALA A 90 24.83 -11.20 9.54
CA ALA A 90 25.07 -12.44 8.80
C ALA A 90 26.35 -13.19 9.24
N ARG A 91 27.34 -12.47 9.80
CA ARG A 91 28.55 -13.09 10.42
C ARG A 91 28.24 -13.82 11.71
N ARG A 92 27.17 -13.41 12.43
CA ARG A 92 26.76 -13.97 13.74
C ARG A 92 25.64 -14.99 13.60
N ARG A 93 24.75 -14.77 12.63
CA ARG A 93 23.57 -15.58 12.37
C ARG A 93 23.49 -15.90 10.87
N ARG A 94 23.43 -17.16 10.52
CA ARG A 94 23.34 -17.57 9.11
C ARG A 94 21.91 -17.46 8.61
N TYR A 95 21.60 -16.35 7.93
CA TYR A 95 20.29 -16.18 7.28
C TYR A 95 20.13 -17.13 6.12
N ARG A 96 18.97 -17.78 6.02
CA ARG A 96 18.57 -18.59 4.87
C ARG A 96 17.94 -17.72 3.79
N VAL A 97 17.17 -16.71 4.19
CA VAL A 97 16.49 -15.78 3.30
C VAL A 97 16.76 -14.36 3.76
N VAL A 98 17.04 -13.50 2.80
CA VAL A 98 17.02 -12.03 2.97
C VAL A 98 15.88 -11.50 2.13
N HIS A 99 14.90 -10.88 2.77
CA HIS A 99 13.70 -10.31 2.14
C HIS A 99 13.83 -8.79 2.08
N VAL A 100 13.86 -8.25 0.87
CA VAL A 100 14.06 -6.82 0.61
C VAL A 100 12.77 -6.23 0.07
N HIS A 101 12.29 -5.19 0.72
CA HIS A 101 11.08 -4.45 0.34
C HIS A 101 11.44 -3.17 -0.42
N ASN A 102 10.79 -2.94 -1.54
CA ASN A 102 10.93 -1.69 -2.27
C ASN A 102 9.93 -0.62 -1.76
N PRO A 103 10.08 0.67 -2.09
CA PRO A 103 11.25 1.31 -2.68
C PRO A 103 12.40 1.49 -1.67
N PRO A 104 13.64 1.74 -2.13
CA PRO A 104 14.10 1.81 -3.51
C PRO A 104 14.52 0.44 -4.07
N ASP A 105 14.39 0.23 -5.38
CA ASP A 105 14.71 -1.07 -6.00
C ASP A 105 16.16 -1.49 -5.84
N PHE A 106 17.10 -0.53 -5.83
CA PHE A 106 18.51 -0.82 -5.60
C PHE A 106 18.85 -1.22 -4.16
N LEU A 107 17.89 -1.18 -3.23
CA LEU A 107 18.05 -1.73 -1.87
C LEU A 107 18.41 -3.22 -1.92
N LEU A 108 18.01 -3.94 -2.97
CA LEU A 108 18.43 -5.33 -3.17
C LEU A 108 19.95 -5.51 -3.17
N LEU A 109 20.72 -4.48 -3.60
CA LEU A 109 22.20 -4.53 -3.58
C LEU A 109 22.75 -4.68 -2.16
N ALA A 110 22.03 -4.20 -1.14
CA ALA A 110 22.40 -4.40 0.27
C ALA A 110 22.39 -5.88 0.69
N ALA A 111 21.60 -6.72 0.02
CA ALA A 111 21.50 -8.14 0.29
C ALA A 111 22.58 -9.00 -0.42
N LEU A 112 23.28 -8.46 -1.42
CA LEU A 112 24.24 -9.24 -2.22
C LEU A 112 25.41 -9.83 -1.39
N PRO A 113 25.98 -9.14 -0.40
CA PRO A 113 26.99 -9.76 0.47
C PRO A 113 26.44 -11.00 1.21
N ALA A 114 25.19 -10.94 1.71
CA ALA A 114 24.57 -12.09 2.36
C ALA A 114 24.33 -13.24 1.37
N LYS A 115 23.92 -12.92 0.13
CA LYS A 115 23.74 -13.91 -0.93
C LYS A 115 25.04 -14.59 -1.32
N PHE A 116 26.09 -13.84 -1.69
CA PHE A 116 27.28 -14.41 -2.29
C PHE A 116 28.32 -14.91 -1.28
N LEU A 117 28.40 -14.30 -0.09
CA LEU A 117 29.38 -14.69 0.93
C LEU A 117 28.83 -15.69 1.95
N PHE A 118 27.50 -15.66 2.21
CA PHE A 118 26.89 -16.47 3.24
C PHE A 118 25.83 -17.44 2.71
N GLY A 119 25.57 -17.44 1.39
CA GLY A 119 24.66 -18.37 0.73
C GLY A 119 23.17 -18.14 1.02
N ALA A 120 22.78 -16.95 1.43
CA ALA A 120 21.38 -16.59 1.62
C ALA A 120 20.65 -16.49 0.28
N ARG A 121 19.37 -16.92 0.24
CA ARG A 121 18.48 -16.63 -0.87
C ARG A 121 17.88 -15.23 -0.71
N THR A 122 17.63 -14.55 -1.84
CA THR A 122 17.08 -13.19 -1.84
C THR A 122 15.65 -13.19 -2.37
N VAL A 123 14.75 -12.59 -1.59
CA VAL A 123 13.38 -12.28 -1.99
C VAL A 123 13.30 -10.76 -2.18
N PHE A 124 12.73 -10.33 -3.31
CA PHE A 124 12.50 -8.92 -3.59
C PHE A 124 10.99 -8.66 -3.67
N ASP A 125 10.45 -7.94 -2.68
CA ASP A 125 9.03 -7.59 -2.62
C ASP A 125 8.79 -6.25 -3.32
N VAL A 126 8.18 -6.33 -4.50
CA VAL A 126 7.83 -5.18 -5.33
C VAL A 126 6.33 -4.89 -5.16
N HIS A 127 6.01 -3.96 -4.29
CA HIS A 127 4.64 -3.52 -4.03
C HIS A 127 4.38 -2.11 -4.59
N ASP A 128 5.44 -1.41 -5.01
CA ASP A 128 5.37 -0.14 -5.71
C ASP A 128 6.21 -0.21 -6.99
N LEU A 129 5.67 0.25 -8.12
CA LEU A 129 6.43 0.40 -9.37
C LEU A 129 7.22 1.71 -9.32
N ALA A 130 8.40 1.69 -8.71
CA ALA A 130 9.22 2.87 -8.45
C ALA A 130 9.49 3.73 -9.70
N PRO A 131 9.76 3.18 -10.91
CA PRO A 131 9.88 3.97 -12.12
C PRO A 131 8.59 4.70 -12.51
N ASP A 132 7.42 4.05 -12.32
CA ASP A 132 6.12 4.65 -12.65
C ASP A 132 5.75 5.75 -11.65
N MET A 133 6.02 5.55 -10.35
CA MET A 133 5.87 6.58 -9.32
C MET A 133 6.76 7.81 -9.60
N PHE A 134 8.01 7.57 -9.98
CA PHE A 134 8.93 8.65 -10.34
C PHE A 134 8.45 9.40 -11.58
N ALA A 135 7.99 8.69 -12.60
CA ALA A 135 7.47 9.28 -13.83
C ALA A 135 6.25 10.18 -13.55
N GLU A 136 5.35 9.76 -12.65
CA GLU A 136 4.19 10.54 -12.26
C GLU A 136 4.59 11.85 -11.55
N ARG A 137 5.56 11.78 -10.65
CA ARG A 137 5.95 12.94 -9.82
C ARG A 137 6.97 13.86 -10.49
N PHE A 138 7.92 13.30 -11.25
CA PHE A 138 9.10 14.01 -11.77
C PHE A 138 9.36 13.76 -13.26
N GLY A 139 8.50 13.00 -13.95
CA GLY A 139 8.75 12.51 -15.30
C GLY A 139 8.63 13.54 -16.42
N SER A 140 8.26 14.80 -16.11
CA SER A 140 8.15 15.87 -17.11
C SER A 140 9.54 16.30 -17.64
N GLY A 141 9.61 16.57 -18.93
CA GLY A 141 10.83 17.03 -19.59
C GLY A 141 11.85 15.93 -19.91
N THR A 142 12.94 16.32 -20.57
CA THR A 142 13.97 15.38 -21.07
C THR A 142 14.77 14.76 -19.92
N LEU A 143 15.11 15.53 -18.91
CA LEU A 143 15.85 15.05 -17.72
C LEU A 143 15.03 14.01 -16.94
N GLY A 144 13.75 14.29 -16.69
CA GLY A 144 12.85 13.35 -16.02
C GLY A 144 12.72 12.02 -16.78
N ARG A 145 12.55 12.06 -18.10
CA ARG A 145 12.52 10.86 -18.94
C ARG A 145 13.82 10.06 -18.90
N THR A 146 14.96 10.74 -18.87
CA THR A 146 16.28 10.07 -18.77
C THR A 146 16.44 9.40 -17.40
N ALA A 147 16.13 10.12 -16.33
CA ALA A 147 16.18 9.57 -14.98
C ALA A 147 15.25 8.35 -14.83
N ASN A 148 14.05 8.41 -15.41
CA ASN A 148 13.12 7.28 -15.39
C ASN A 148 13.64 6.04 -16.14
N ARG A 149 14.36 6.22 -17.26
CA ARG A 149 15.03 5.09 -17.95
C ARG A 149 16.13 4.46 -17.08
N VAL A 150 16.87 5.27 -16.34
CA VAL A 150 17.87 4.77 -15.39
C VAL A 150 17.20 3.97 -14.29
N LEU A 151 16.11 4.47 -13.69
CA LEU A 151 15.35 3.75 -12.67
C LEU A 151 14.78 2.44 -13.19
N ALA A 152 14.22 2.43 -14.40
CA ALA A 152 13.76 1.19 -15.05
C ALA A 152 14.89 0.19 -15.32
N GLY A 153 16.09 0.67 -15.59
CA GLY A 153 17.30 -0.16 -15.68
C GLY A 153 17.68 -0.78 -14.35
N ILE A 154 17.63 0.01 -13.28
CA ILE A 154 17.89 -0.43 -11.90
C ILE A 154 16.86 -1.49 -11.46
N GLU A 155 15.57 -1.23 -11.67
CA GLU A 155 14.49 -2.20 -11.41
C GLU A 155 14.77 -3.53 -12.13
N ARG A 156 15.05 -3.48 -13.45
CA ARG A 156 15.34 -4.68 -14.23
C ARG A 156 16.53 -5.48 -13.68
N VAL A 157 17.57 -4.81 -13.22
CA VAL A 157 18.73 -5.47 -12.60
C VAL A 157 18.32 -6.11 -11.28
N ALA A 158 17.59 -5.40 -10.42
CA ALA A 158 17.10 -5.92 -9.16
C ALA A 158 16.21 -7.17 -9.37
N LEU A 159 15.23 -7.09 -10.29
CA LEU A 159 14.35 -8.21 -10.64
C LEU A 159 15.13 -9.47 -11.09
N ARG A 160 16.25 -9.29 -11.81
CA ARG A 160 17.09 -10.41 -12.29
C ARG A 160 18.03 -10.98 -11.24
N LEU A 161 18.44 -10.17 -10.28
CA LEU A 161 19.35 -10.57 -9.20
C LEU A 161 18.63 -11.28 -8.05
N ALA A 162 17.34 -11.03 -7.86
CA ALA A 162 16.52 -11.73 -6.87
C ALA A 162 16.38 -13.22 -7.23
N ASP A 163 16.40 -14.10 -6.22
CA ASP A 163 16.09 -15.51 -6.40
C ASP A 163 14.57 -15.70 -6.58
N GLU A 164 13.78 -14.86 -5.91
CA GLU A 164 12.33 -14.80 -6.05
C GLU A 164 11.85 -13.34 -5.94
N VAL A 165 10.83 -13.00 -6.70
CA VAL A 165 10.12 -11.73 -6.60
C VAL A 165 8.75 -11.96 -5.97
N ILE A 166 8.39 -11.17 -4.99
CA ILE A 166 7.01 -11.12 -4.45
C ILE A 166 6.34 -9.86 -4.97
N THR A 167 5.04 -9.94 -5.22
CA THR A 167 4.24 -8.76 -5.56
C THR A 167 2.79 -8.89 -5.05
N VAL A 168 2.01 -7.83 -5.24
CA VAL A 168 0.73 -7.63 -4.57
C VAL A 168 -0.48 -8.26 -5.26
N HIS A 169 -0.45 -8.46 -6.59
CA HIS A 169 -1.54 -9.09 -7.35
C HIS A 169 -1.08 -9.48 -8.76
N GLU A 170 -1.89 -10.25 -9.48
CA GLU A 170 -1.50 -10.82 -10.78
C GLU A 170 -1.24 -9.78 -11.89
N PRO A 171 -1.98 -8.66 -12.02
CA PRO A 171 -1.61 -7.59 -12.96
C PRO A 171 -0.19 -7.06 -12.75
N TYR A 172 0.26 -6.86 -11.50
CA TYR A 172 1.65 -6.52 -11.20
C TYR A 172 2.60 -7.66 -11.58
N ALA A 173 2.25 -8.89 -11.25
CA ALA A 173 3.11 -10.05 -11.57
C ALA A 173 3.35 -10.18 -13.08
N ARG A 174 2.30 -9.98 -13.89
CA ARG A 174 2.44 -9.97 -15.36
C ARG A 174 3.40 -8.87 -15.83
N GLU A 175 3.24 -7.66 -15.30
CA GLU A 175 4.10 -6.52 -15.63
C GLU A 175 5.57 -6.78 -15.21
N LEU A 176 5.81 -7.28 -14.00
CA LEU A 176 7.16 -7.58 -13.51
C LEU A 176 7.85 -8.69 -14.33
N ARG A 177 7.10 -9.69 -14.81
CA ARG A 177 7.63 -10.70 -15.75
C ARG A 177 8.07 -10.06 -17.07
N ILE A 178 7.27 -9.14 -17.62
CA ILE A 178 7.62 -8.36 -18.84
C ILE A 178 8.87 -7.51 -18.60
N ARG A 179 9.00 -6.91 -17.39
CA ARG A 179 10.17 -6.11 -17.00
C ARG A 179 11.42 -6.93 -16.72
N GLY A 180 11.31 -8.24 -16.57
CA GLY A 180 12.46 -9.15 -16.49
C GLY A 180 12.57 -10.00 -15.25
N ALA A 181 11.55 -10.05 -14.40
CA ALA A 181 11.48 -11.00 -13.28
C ALA A 181 11.41 -12.43 -13.79
N ARG A 182 12.23 -13.34 -13.22
CA ARG A 182 12.31 -14.75 -13.62
C ARG A 182 11.26 -15.63 -12.92
N SER A 183 11.02 -15.33 -11.66
CA SER A 183 10.02 -15.97 -10.82
C SER A 183 9.27 -14.91 -10.05
N VAL A 184 7.93 -15.02 -10.00
CA VAL A 184 7.08 -14.05 -9.31
C VAL A 184 5.98 -14.78 -8.57
N THR A 185 5.96 -14.61 -7.26
CA THR A 185 4.90 -15.11 -6.37
C THR A 185 4.00 -13.95 -5.94
N VAL A 186 2.70 -14.14 -6.08
CA VAL A 186 1.71 -13.14 -5.61
C VAL A 186 1.40 -13.40 -4.14
N VAL A 187 1.68 -12.40 -3.30
CA VAL A 187 1.25 -12.30 -1.91
C VAL A 187 0.48 -11.00 -1.78
N MET A 188 -0.85 -11.09 -1.81
CA MET A 188 -1.70 -9.90 -1.89
C MET A 188 -1.62 -9.02 -0.66
N ASN A 189 -1.86 -7.73 -0.87
CA ASN A 189 -2.22 -6.83 0.21
C ASN A 189 -3.64 -7.19 0.67
N SER A 190 -3.75 -7.62 1.91
CA SER A 190 -5.02 -7.94 2.57
C SER A 190 -5.26 -6.95 3.69
N VAL A 191 -6.49 -6.82 4.12
CA VAL A 191 -6.78 -6.11 5.36
C VAL A 191 -6.23 -6.92 6.53
N ASP A 192 -5.58 -6.24 7.47
CA ASP A 192 -5.11 -6.88 8.70
C ASP A 192 -6.31 -6.98 9.67
N PRO A 193 -6.74 -8.19 10.05
CA PRO A 193 -7.85 -8.34 10.98
C PRO A 193 -7.63 -7.62 12.32
N ASP A 194 -6.38 -7.51 12.76
CA ASP A 194 -6.02 -6.89 14.04
C ASP A 194 -6.24 -5.37 14.06
N VAL A 195 -6.35 -4.73 12.89
CA VAL A 195 -6.61 -3.28 12.79
C VAL A 195 -8.08 -2.94 12.55
N LEU A 196 -8.91 -3.95 12.28
CA LEU A 196 -10.34 -3.72 12.11
C LEU A 196 -10.98 -3.37 13.46
N PRO A 197 -11.84 -2.35 13.51
CA PRO A 197 -12.58 -2.05 14.73
C PRO A 197 -13.47 -3.23 15.10
N ALA A 198 -13.56 -3.52 16.40
CA ALA A 198 -14.47 -4.55 16.90
C ALA A 198 -15.89 -4.33 16.36
N ALA A 199 -16.57 -5.42 16.02
CA ALA A 199 -17.94 -5.41 15.48
C ALA A 199 -18.97 -5.03 16.56
N THR A 200 -18.88 -3.83 17.13
CA THR A 200 -19.82 -3.31 18.12
C THR A 200 -20.81 -2.39 17.44
N GLY A 201 -22.02 -2.91 17.13
CA GLY A 201 -23.20 -2.16 16.70
C GLY A 201 -23.08 -1.38 15.38
N GLU A 202 -24.20 -1.16 14.71
CA GLU A 202 -24.29 -0.21 13.61
C GLU A 202 -24.01 1.21 14.12
N VAL A 203 -22.93 1.84 13.68
CA VAL A 203 -22.67 3.25 13.92
C VAL A 203 -23.39 4.03 12.83
N SER A 204 -24.74 4.04 12.88
CA SER A 204 -25.53 4.92 11.99
C SER A 204 -25.37 6.36 12.46
N ARG A 205 -24.87 7.21 11.58
CA ARG A 205 -24.97 8.66 11.75
C ARG A 205 -25.97 9.20 10.73
N PRO A 206 -26.78 10.19 11.09
CA PRO A 206 -27.71 10.78 10.13
C PRO A 206 -26.98 11.40 8.94
N GLY A 207 -27.63 11.38 7.78
CA GLY A 207 -27.14 11.97 6.56
C GLY A 207 -26.38 11.00 5.65
N PHE A 208 -25.99 11.50 4.47
CA PHE A 208 -25.22 10.76 3.48
C PHE A 208 -23.74 11.13 3.57
N ARG A 209 -22.95 10.27 4.16
CA ARG A 209 -21.52 10.51 4.44
C ARG A 209 -20.64 9.84 3.40
N VAL A 210 -19.96 10.65 2.64
CA VAL A 210 -18.94 10.24 1.66
C VAL A 210 -17.56 10.34 2.30
N VAL A 211 -16.78 9.28 2.25
CA VAL A 211 -15.44 9.28 2.86
C VAL A 211 -14.34 8.96 1.86
N TYR A 212 -13.22 9.62 2.04
CA TYR A 212 -11.93 9.26 1.46
C TYR A 212 -10.91 9.18 2.58
N HIS A 213 -10.01 8.18 2.56
CA HIS A 213 -8.86 8.16 3.46
C HIS A 213 -7.57 7.80 2.75
N GLY A 214 -6.43 8.23 3.31
CA GLY A 214 -5.09 7.97 2.82
C GLY A 214 -4.42 9.20 2.23
N THR A 215 -3.30 9.02 1.53
CA THR A 215 -2.50 10.11 0.97
C THR A 215 -3.32 10.96 0.00
N VAL A 216 -3.21 12.29 0.13
CA VAL A 216 -3.96 13.29 -0.65
C VAL A 216 -3.02 13.96 -1.65
N THR A 217 -2.93 13.37 -2.84
CA THR A 217 -2.06 13.86 -3.93
C THR A 217 -2.85 13.99 -5.23
N PRO A 218 -2.40 14.77 -6.21
CA PRO A 218 -3.16 15.01 -7.45
C PRO A 218 -3.59 13.76 -8.21
N TRP A 219 -2.74 12.73 -8.25
CA TRP A 219 -3.07 11.49 -8.99
C TRP A 219 -4.09 10.60 -8.30
N TYR A 220 -4.41 10.85 -7.03
CA TYR A 220 -5.51 10.16 -6.36
C TYR A 220 -6.88 10.83 -6.55
N GLY A 221 -6.95 12.00 -7.22
CA GLY A 221 -8.19 12.54 -7.76
C GLY A 221 -9.23 13.00 -6.72
N VAL A 222 -8.79 13.42 -5.52
CA VAL A 222 -9.72 13.89 -4.47
C VAL A 222 -10.47 15.18 -4.89
N ASP A 223 -9.94 15.93 -5.83
CA ASP A 223 -10.60 17.05 -6.49
C ASP A 223 -11.85 16.61 -7.27
N LEU A 224 -11.81 15.47 -7.96
CA LEU A 224 -12.99 14.90 -8.63
C LEU A 224 -14.11 14.55 -7.64
N LEU A 225 -13.74 14.14 -6.42
CA LEU A 225 -14.73 13.91 -5.36
C LEU A 225 -15.41 15.22 -4.94
N LEU A 226 -14.66 16.32 -4.83
CA LEU A 226 -15.25 17.62 -4.51
C LEU A 226 -16.15 18.13 -5.62
N ASP A 227 -15.72 18.01 -6.89
CA ASP A 227 -16.52 18.40 -8.05
C ASP A 227 -17.82 17.59 -8.12
N ALA A 228 -17.76 16.28 -7.93
CA ALA A 228 -18.93 15.41 -7.87
C ALA A 228 -19.86 15.76 -6.70
N ALA A 229 -19.29 16.07 -5.51
CA ALA A 229 -20.06 16.49 -4.34
C ALA A 229 -20.80 17.81 -4.60
N GLY A 230 -20.13 18.77 -5.27
CA GLY A 230 -20.74 20.03 -5.68
C GLY A 230 -21.91 19.84 -6.65
N ALA A 231 -21.77 18.91 -7.57
CA ALA A 231 -22.83 18.59 -8.55
C ALA A 231 -24.10 17.99 -7.91
N VAL A 232 -23.95 17.19 -6.82
CA VAL A 232 -25.07 16.45 -6.21
C VAL A 232 -25.60 17.07 -4.91
N VAL A 233 -25.01 18.15 -4.41
CA VAL A 233 -25.34 18.73 -3.09
C VAL A 233 -26.80 19.20 -2.98
N SER A 234 -27.42 19.60 -4.08
CA SER A 234 -28.85 19.98 -4.15
C SER A 234 -29.77 18.77 -4.12
N GLU A 235 -29.33 17.61 -4.64
CA GLU A 235 -30.12 16.38 -4.67
C GLU A 235 -29.92 15.53 -3.40
N ILE A 236 -28.81 15.73 -2.68
CA ILE A 236 -28.50 15.08 -1.41
C ILE A 236 -28.31 16.16 -0.33
N PRO A 237 -29.41 16.71 0.26
CA PRO A 237 -29.34 17.82 1.21
C PRO A 237 -28.49 17.55 2.45
N GLU A 238 -28.39 16.30 2.88
CA GLU A 238 -27.62 15.88 4.05
C GLU A 238 -26.21 15.35 3.68
N LEU A 239 -25.71 15.69 2.49
CA LEU A 239 -24.36 15.31 2.05
C LEU A 239 -23.30 15.88 2.99
N ALA A 240 -22.39 15.02 3.44
CA ALA A 240 -21.17 15.37 4.13
C ALA A 240 -20.00 14.60 3.53
N VAL A 241 -18.90 15.28 3.26
CA VAL A 241 -17.65 14.70 2.73
C VAL A 241 -16.57 14.78 3.80
N GLU A 242 -15.97 13.67 4.15
CA GLU A 242 -14.87 13.62 5.11
C GLU A 242 -13.62 13.03 4.47
N ILE A 243 -12.52 13.79 4.53
CA ILE A 243 -11.23 13.43 3.94
C ILE A 243 -10.23 13.25 5.06
N TYR A 244 -9.78 12.01 5.26
CA TYR A 244 -8.80 11.63 6.29
C TYR A 244 -7.45 11.36 5.65
N GLY A 245 -6.48 12.24 5.86
CA GLY A 245 -5.12 12.06 5.37
C GLY A 245 -4.42 13.34 5.00
N GLU A 246 -3.13 13.23 4.84
CA GLU A 246 -2.21 14.33 4.53
C GLU A 246 -1.74 14.25 3.07
N GLY A 247 -1.35 15.37 2.51
CA GLY A 247 -0.72 15.44 1.20
C GLY A 247 -0.62 16.85 0.63
N ASP A 248 0.15 16.97 -0.42
CA ASP A 248 0.46 18.22 -1.09
C ASP A 248 -0.73 18.86 -1.81
N ALA A 249 -1.78 18.11 -2.09
CA ALA A 249 -2.99 18.61 -2.72
C ALA A 249 -3.98 19.28 -1.72
N VAL A 250 -3.87 19.07 -0.40
CA VAL A 250 -4.84 19.54 0.60
C VAL A 250 -5.09 21.05 0.53
N PRO A 251 -4.08 21.93 0.43
CA PRO A 251 -4.33 23.38 0.35
C PRO A 251 -5.23 23.76 -0.84
N GLY A 252 -4.93 23.26 -2.03
CA GLY A 252 -5.74 23.51 -3.23
C GLY A 252 -7.17 22.94 -3.13
N LEU A 253 -7.34 21.80 -2.49
CA LEU A 253 -8.65 21.19 -2.29
C LEU A 253 -9.53 22.00 -1.32
N ARG A 254 -8.95 22.64 -0.31
CA ARG A 254 -9.70 23.55 0.58
C ARG A 254 -10.26 24.74 -0.17
N GLU A 255 -9.46 25.36 -1.05
CA GLU A 255 -9.94 26.46 -1.89
C GLU A 255 -11.00 25.97 -2.88
N ARG A 256 -10.78 24.80 -3.49
CA ARG A 256 -11.78 24.22 -4.41
C ARG A 256 -13.12 23.95 -3.73
N ALA A 257 -13.12 23.46 -2.49
CA ALA A 257 -14.36 23.25 -1.73
C ALA A 257 -15.13 24.55 -1.49
N LYS A 258 -14.44 25.68 -1.22
CA LYS A 258 -15.06 27.00 -1.09
C LYS A 258 -15.64 27.49 -2.42
N GLU A 259 -14.87 27.37 -3.52
CA GLU A 259 -15.36 27.75 -4.87
C GLU A 259 -16.65 27.02 -5.26
N LEU A 260 -16.79 25.75 -4.84
CA LEU A 260 -17.96 24.92 -5.08
C LEU A 260 -19.12 25.16 -4.09
N GLY A 261 -18.95 26.09 -3.14
CA GLY A 261 -19.97 26.36 -2.13
C GLY A 261 -20.23 25.19 -1.15
N LEU A 262 -19.22 24.37 -0.92
CA LEU A 262 -19.29 23.19 -0.03
C LEU A 262 -18.89 23.51 1.42
N ASP A 263 -18.93 24.78 1.82
CA ASP A 263 -18.60 25.22 3.18
C ASP A 263 -19.48 24.51 4.22
N GLY A 264 -18.83 23.97 5.27
CA GLY A 264 -19.49 23.19 6.31
C GLY A 264 -19.88 21.76 5.91
N ARG A 265 -19.81 21.41 4.62
CA ARG A 265 -20.09 20.07 4.10
C ARG A 265 -18.86 19.21 3.93
N VAL A 266 -17.70 19.82 3.70
CA VAL A 266 -16.42 19.13 3.53
C VAL A 266 -15.57 19.34 4.76
N ARG A 267 -15.06 18.24 5.33
CA ARG A 267 -14.11 18.27 6.45
C ARG A 267 -12.81 17.60 6.06
N PHE A 268 -11.71 18.32 6.24
CA PHE A 268 -10.35 17.80 6.03
C PHE A 268 -9.72 17.49 7.39
N HIS A 269 -9.39 16.22 7.59
CA HIS A 269 -8.65 15.73 8.75
C HIS A 269 -7.18 15.51 8.31
N ASP A 270 -6.50 16.61 8.02
CA ASP A 270 -5.13 16.66 7.46
C ASP A 270 -4.06 16.40 8.53
N ARG A 271 -4.17 15.27 9.19
CA ARG A 271 -3.19 14.77 10.14
C ARG A 271 -2.97 13.27 9.92
N TRP A 272 -1.76 12.82 10.24
CA TRP A 272 -1.52 11.39 10.27
C TRP A 272 -2.29 10.75 11.44
N LEU A 273 -2.99 9.67 11.15
CA LEU A 273 -3.72 8.87 12.13
C LEU A 273 -3.31 7.41 12.02
N PRO A 274 -3.24 6.66 13.13
CA PRO A 274 -3.10 5.21 13.09
C PRO A 274 -4.24 4.58 12.28
N GLN A 275 -3.94 3.51 11.54
CA GLN A 275 -4.93 2.83 10.70
C GLN A 275 -6.18 2.40 11.47
N THR A 276 -6.01 1.89 12.70
CA THR A 276 -7.13 1.52 13.60
C THR A 276 -8.07 2.68 13.89
N GLU A 277 -7.52 3.90 14.08
CA GLU A 277 -8.32 5.10 14.32
C GLU A 277 -9.06 5.52 13.04
N VAL A 278 -8.36 5.53 11.88
CA VAL A 278 -8.98 5.84 10.59
C VAL A 278 -10.14 4.89 10.30
N LEU A 279 -9.95 3.59 10.43
CA LEU A 279 -10.99 2.59 10.16
C LEU A 279 -12.19 2.75 11.10
N SER A 280 -11.95 3.11 12.36
CA SER A 280 -13.02 3.44 13.31
C SER A 280 -13.83 4.68 12.90
N LEU A 281 -13.17 5.71 12.38
CA LEU A 281 -13.79 6.95 11.95
C LEU A 281 -14.61 6.78 10.66
N VAL A 282 -14.08 6.04 9.68
CA VAL A 282 -14.77 5.83 8.39
C VAL A 282 -15.90 4.81 8.47
N ARG A 283 -15.97 4.00 9.51
CA ARG A 283 -16.96 2.93 9.70
C ARG A 283 -18.41 3.38 9.55
N SER A 284 -18.74 4.62 9.87
CA SER A 284 -20.08 5.19 9.77
C SER A 284 -20.36 5.85 8.41
N ALA A 285 -19.54 5.59 7.39
CA ALA A 285 -19.73 6.14 6.06
C ALA A 285 -20.88 5.47 5.33
N SER A 286 -21.59 6.24 4.52
CA SER A 286 -22.59 5.74 3.56
C SER A 286 -21.92 5.20 2.31
N VAL A 287 -20.75 5.75 1.94
CA VAL A 287 -19.96 5.34 0.78
C VAL A 287 -18.50 5.72 0.96
N GLY A 288 -17.59 4.80 0.60
CA GLY A 288 -16.17 5.06 0.40
C GLY A 288 -15.88 5.38 -1.05
N VAL A 289 -15.01 6.36 -1.32
CA VAL A 289 -14.70 6.76 -2.70
C VAL A 289 -13.23 6.53 -3.01
N ILE A 290 -12.94 5.96 -4.19
CA ILE A 290 -11.61 5.75 -4.73
C ILE A 290 -11.51 6.43 -6.10
N PRO A 291 -11.23 7.74 -6.14
CA PRO A 291 -11.32 8.56 -7.33
C PRO A 291 -10.01 8.62 -8.12
N ASN A 292 -9.21 7.54 -8.07
CA ASN A 292 -7.90 7.50 -8.68
C ASN A 292 -7.94 7.86 -10.17
N ARG A 293 -7.08 8.81 -10.59
CA ARG A 293 -6.96 9.22 -11.99
C ARG A 293 -6.35 8.12 -12.86
N PRO A 294 -6.64 8.08 -14.18
CA PRO A 294 -6.11 7.07 -15.10
C PRO A 294 -4.65 7.34 -15.47
N THR A 295 -3.75 7.27 -14.49
CA THR A 295 -2.31 7.42 -14.66
C THR A 295 -1.63 6.06 -14.90
N ARG A 296 -0.35 6.08 -15.31
CA ARG A 296 0.43 4.84 -15.48
C ARG A 296 0.54 4.06 -14.16
N LEU A 297 0.73 4.77 -13.05
CA LEU A 297 0.79 4.19 -11.71
C LEU A 297 -0.54 3.55 -11.33
N ASN A 298 -1.62 4.31 -11.44
CA ASN A 298 -2.94 3.87 -10.99
C ASN A 298 -3.53 2.76 -11.85
N ARG A 299 -3.06 2.59 -13.10
CA ARG A 299 -3.47 1.48 -13.97
C ARG A 299 -3.30 0.12 -13.31
N TYR A 300 -2.27 -0.02 -12.49
CA TYR A 300 -1.95 -1.26 -11.78
C TYR A 300 -2.38 -1.23 -10.30
N ALA A 301 -2.95 -0.14 -9.79
CA ALA A 301 -3.27 -0.03 -8.38
C ALA A 301 -4.51 -0.86 -8.01
N LEU A 302 -4.34 -1.77 -7.06
CA LEU A 302 -5.42 -2.34 -6.26
C LEU A 302 -5.38 -1.66 -4.89
N SER A 303 -6.24 -0.68 -4.70
CA SER A 303 -6.23 0.15 -3.51
C SER A 303 -6.56 -0.67 -2.25
N SER A 304 -5.71 -0.61 -1.23
CA SER A 304 -6.00 -1.20 0.09
C SER A 304 -7.27 -0.63 0.71
N LYS A 305 -7.56 0.65 0.45
CA LYS A 305 -8.78 1.34 0.91
C LYS A 305 -10.07 0.63 0.44
N LEU A 306 -10.05 0.10 -0.80
CA LEU A 306 -11.20 -0.66 -1.33
C LEU A 306 -11.47 -1.89 -0.48
N LEU A 307 -10.44 -2.65 -0.16
CA LEU A 307 -10.57 -3.84 0.68
C LEU A 307 -10.99 -3.48 2.10
N GLU A 308 -10.47 -2.38 2.64
CA GLU A 308 -10.84 -1.85 3.96
C GLU A 308 -12.30 -1.41 4.01
N TYR A 309 -12.80 -0.67 3.00
CA TYR A 309 -14.22 -0.31 2.91
C TYR A 309 -15.12 -1.55 2.80
N VAL A 310 -14.74 -2.49 1.95
CA VAL A 310 -15.47 -3.75 1.78
C VAL A 310 -15.56 -4.54 3.09
N GLU A 311 -14.44 -4.68 3.81
CA GLU A 311 -14.41 -5.37 5.11
C GLU A 311 -15.28 -4.66 6.17
N LEU A 312 -15.33 -3.33 6.15
CA LEU A 312 -16.19 -2.53 7.02
C LEU A 312 -17.68 -2.54 6.60
N GLY A 313 -18.03 -3.18 5.48
CA GLY A 313 -19.39 -3.21 4.97
C GLY A 313 -19.84 -1.88 4.36
N ILE A 314 -18.89 -1.05 3.90
CA ILE A 314 -19.16 0.27 3.30
C ILE A 314 -19.26 0.11 1.79
N PRO A 315 -20.35 0.51 1.13
CA PRO A 315 -20.46 0.59 -0.31
C PRO A 315 -19.33 1.43 -0.91
N VAL A 316 -18.81 1.05 -2.11
CA VAL A 316 -17.67 1.72 -2.71
C VAL A 316 -18.02 2.26 -4.08
N ALA A 317 -17.77 3.57 -4.30
CA ALA A 317 -17.69 4.18 -5.61
C ALA A 317 -16.21 4.24 -6.03
N VAL A 318 -15.86 3.60 -7.15
CA VAL A 318 -14.47 3.41 -7.55
C VAL A 318 -14.24 3.70 -9.03
N ALA A 319 -13.15 4.40 -9.34
CA ALA A 319 -12.74 4.63 -10.73
C ALA A 319 -12.50 3.31 -11.46
N GLY A 320 -13.13 3.11 -12.60
CA GLY A 320 -13.12 1.88 -13.40
C GLY A 320 -11.78 1.57 -14.08
N LEU A 321 -10.69 1.60 -13.31
CA LEU A 321 -9.34 1.31 -13.79
C LEU A 321 -9.14 -0.18 -14.11
N PRO A 322 -8.25 -0.55 -15.04
CA PRO A 322 -8.11 -1.92 -15.52
C PRO A 322 -7.93 -2.96 -14.43
N THR A 323 -7.02 -2.74 -13.48
CA THR A 323 -6.79 -3.69 -12.36
C THR A 323 -8.02 -3.83 -11.47
N LEU A 324 -8.73 -2.74 -11.20
CA LEU A 324 -9.92 -2.77 -10.35
C LEU A 324 -11.06 -3.55 -11.02
N ARG A 325 -11.27 -3.37 -12.34
CA ARG A 325 -12.25 -4.14 -13.13
C ARG A 325 -11.87 -5.61 -13.30
N GLU A 326 -10.58 -5.97 -13.20
CA GLU A 326 -10.15 -7.36 -13.20
C GLU A 326 -10.47 -8.06 -11.86
N HIS A 327 -10.46 -7.31 -10.76
CA HIS A 327 -10.70 -7.84 -9.42
C HIS A 327 -12.15 -7.77 -8.95
N PHE A 328 -12.94 -6.81 -9.43
CA PHE A 328 -14.32 -6.59 -9.02
C PHE A 328 -15.23 -6.38 -10.22
N SER A 329 -16.53 -6.70 -10.06
CA SER A 329 -17.60 -6.51 -11.04
C SER A 329 -18.54 -5.37 -10.63
N ASP A 330 -19.45 -4.98 -11.55
CA ASP A 330 -20.50 -3.99 -11.30
C ASP A 330 -21.53 -4.45 -10.25
N ASP A 331 -21.61 -5.77 -9.96
CA ASP A 331 -22.43 -6.32 -8.90
C ASP A 331 -21.77 -6.25 -7.50
N GLU A 332 -20.51 -5.85 -7.42
CA GLU A 332 -19.72 -5.81 -6.20
C GLU A 332 -19.35 -4.39 -5.78
N VAL A 333 -19.12 -3.50 -6.73
CA VAL A 333 -18.81 -2.08 -6.48
C VAL A 333 -19.53 -1.20 -7.51
N VAL A 334 -19.60 0.10 -7.24
CA VAL A 334 -20.14 1.05 -8.22
C VAL A 334 -18.97 1.68 -8.97
N PHE A 335 -18.78 1.25 -10.21
CA PHE A 335 -17.77 1.85 -11.07
C PHE A 335 -18.24 3.18 -11.66
N PHE A 336 -17.31 4.11 -11.78
CA PHE A 336 -17.48 5.34 -12.55
C PHE A 336 -16.31 5.53 -13.52
N GLU A 337 -16.49 6.37 -14.54
CA GLU A 337 -15.47 6.61 -15.56
C GLU A 337 -14.26 7.35 -14.96
N PRO A 338 -13.02 6.82 -15.09
CA PRO A 338 -11.84 7.41 -14.48
C PRO A 338 -11.56 8.83 -14.96
N GLY A 339 -11.47 9.78 -14.04
CA GLY A 339 -11.22 11.19 -14.34
C GLY A 339 -12.48 12.01 -14.61
N ASP A 340 -13.66 11.41 -14.54
CA ASP A 340 -14.96 12.04 -14.82
C ASP A 340 -15.73 12.30 -13.52
N ALA A 341 -15.88 13.56 -13.17
CA ALA A 341 -16.59 13.98 -11.97
C ALA A 341 -18.11 13.80 -12.08
N ASP A 342 -18.69 13.95 -13.29
CA ASP A 342 -20.11 13.75 -13.51
C ASP A 342 -20.49 12.28 -13.40
N SER A 343 -19.63 11.39 -13.89
CA SER A 343 -19.79 9.95 -13.71
C SER A 343 -19.69 9.56 -12.22
N LEU A 344 -18.78 10.16 -11.45
CA LEU A 344 -18.72 9.95 -9.99
C LEU A 344 -19.97 10.51 -9.29
N ALA A 345 -20.46 11.68 -9.70
CA ALA A 345 -21.71 12.25 -9.19
C ALA A 345 -22.90 11.31 -9.39
N ALA A 346 -23.03 10.74 -10.61
CA ALA A 346 -24.07 9.73 -10.90
C ALA A 346 -23.92 8.48 -10.01
N ALA A 347 -22.70 8.01 -9.76
CA ALA A 347 -22.44 6.89 -8.86
C ALA A 347 -22.87 7.18 -7.40
N LEU A 348 -22.57 8.39 -6.90
CA LEU A 348 -22.99 8.83 -5.56
C LEU A 348 -24.53 8.90 -5.45
N LEU A 349 -25.20 9.45 -6.46
CA LEU A 349 -26.67 9.49 -6.51
C LEU A 349 -27.29 8.09 -6.55
N ALA A 350 -26.74 7.18 -7.32
CA ALA A 350 -27.22 5.80 -7.40
C ALA A 350 -27.16 5.10 -6.03
N ILE A 351 -26.04 5.28 -5.30
CA ILE A 351 -25.88 4.74 -3.95
C ILE A 351 -26.85 5.39 -2.95
N ALA A 352 -27.03 6.72 -3.04
CA ALA A 352 -27.91 7.46 -2.15
C ALA A 352 -29.40 7.09 -2.36
N ARG A 353 -29.83 6.88 -3.62
CA ARG A 353 -31.22 6.55 -4.00
C ARG A 353 -31.60 5.11 -3.68
N ASP A 354 -30.64 4.17 -3.72
CA ASP A 354 -30.88 2.75 -3.42
C ASP A 354 -29.84 2.18 -2.45
N PRO A 355 -29.97 2.50 -1.14
CA PRO A 355 -29.05 1.95 -0.13
C PRO A 355 -29.16 0.42 0.01
N ALA A 356 -30.27 -0.19 -0.40
CA ALA A 356 -30.43 -1.65 -0.33
C ALA A 356 -29.57 -2.35 -1.39
N ALA A 357 -29.63 -1.86 -2.65
CA ALA A 357 -28.74 -2.36 -3.69
C ALA A 357 -27.28 -2.10 -3.37
N ALA A 358 -26.94 -0.94 -2.79
CA ALA A 358 -25.58 -0.63 -2.37
C ALA A 358 -25.06 -1.62 -1.30
N ARG A 359 -25.89 -1.98 -0.31
CA ARG A 359 -25.56 -3.02 0.69
C ARG A 359 -25.40 -4.40 0.06
N ALA A 360 -26.27 -4.77 -0.87
CA ALA A 360 -26.16 -6.06 -1.57
C ALA A 360 -24.83 -6.18 -2.34
N ARG A 361 -24.37 -5.09 -2.98
CA ARG A 361 -23.08 -5.04 -3.67
C ARG A 361 -21.91 -5.26 -2.71
N VAL A 362 -21.87 -4.55 -1.59
CA VAL A 362 -20.76 -4.70 -0.64
C VAL A 362 -20.71 -6.10 -0.03
N GLU A 363 -21.86 -6.75 0.19
CA GLU A 363 -21.87 -8.14 0.63
C GLU A 363 -21.34 -9.11 -0.44
N ALA A 364 -21.62 -8.84 -1.71
CA ALA A 364 -21.00 -9.58 -2.82
C ALA A 364 -19.49 -9.34 -2.88
N ALA A 365 -19.05 -8.07 -2.74
CA ALA A 365 -17.63 -7.71 -2.68
C ALA A 365 -16.90 -8.39 -1.50
N ARG A 366 -17.53 -8.50 -0.32
CA ARG A 366 -16.96 -9.21 0.84
C ARG A 366 -16.70 -10.70 0.55
N ARG A 367 -17.67 -11.36 -0.10
CA ARG A 367 -17.46 -12.76 -0.52
C ARG A 367 -16.29 -12.92 -1.48
N ARG A 368 -16.10 -11.96 -2.39
CA ARG A 368 -14.92 -11.93 -3.27
C ARG A 368 -13.64 -11.64 -2.50
N ALA A 369 -13.66 -10.64 -1.61
CA ALA A 369 -12.50 -10.24 -0.81
C ALA A 369 -12.01 -11.35 0.12
N TYR A 370 -12.87 -12.28 0.51
CA TYR A 370 -12.47 -13.47 1.29
C TYR A 370 -11.39 -14.30 0.58
N ALA A 371 -11.40 -14.36 -0.77
CA ALA A 371 -10.33 -15.00 -1.54
C ALA A 371 -8.98 -14.27 -1.41
N TYR A 372 -8.98 -13.03 -0.94
CA TYR A 372 -7.81 -12.20 -0.70
C TYR A 372 -7.41 -12.16 0.79
N ALA A 373 -8.08 -12.94 1.64
CA ALA A 373 -7.82 -12.97 3.07
C ALA A 373 -6.35 -13.27 3.38
N TRP A 374 -5.88 -12.69 4.49
CA TRP A 374 -4.47 -12.78 4.87
C TRP A 374 -4.02 -14.21 5.11
N ASP A 375 -4.84 -15.07 5.69
CA ASP A 375 -4.46 -16.45 6.05
C ASP A 375 -3.96 -17.25 4.83
N ALA A 376 -4.66 -17.15 3.70
CA ALA A 376 -4.25 -17.82 2.46
C ALA A 376 -2.92 -17.23 1.91
N ASN A 377 -2.76 -15.91 2.02
CA ASN A 377 -1.54 -15.21 1.61
C ASN A 377 -0.37 -15.48 2.55
N ALA A 378 -0.61 -15.53 3.86
CA ALA A 378 0.38 -15.92 4.87
C ALA A 378 0.89 -17.34 4.62
N ALA A 379 -0.01 -18.29 4.39
CA ALA A 379 0.36 -19.67 4.08
C ALA A 379 1.19 -19.78 2.79
N ARG A 380 0.86 -18.99 1.76
CA ARG A 380 1.64 -18.92 0.50
C ARG A 380 3.02 -18.34 0.74
N TYR A 381 3.10 -17.25 1.50
CA TYR A 381 4.36 -16.61 1.87
C TYR A 381 5.28 -17.56 2.66
N VAL A 382 4.75 -18.24 3.67
CA VAL A 382 5.51 -19.20 4.48
C VAL A 382 6.00 -20.38 3.63
N ARG A 383 5.16 -20.95 2.75
CA ARG A 383 5.60 -22.00 1.82
C ARG A 383 6.75 -21.54 0.92
N LEU A 384 6.72 -20.30 0.45
CA LEU A 384 7.82 -19.73 -0.32
C LEU A 384 9.11 -19.65 0.51
N LEU A 385 9.04 -19.17 1.74
CA LEU A 385 10.19 -19.12 2.66
C LEU A 385 10.75 -20.52 2.92
N ASP A 386 9.89 -21.52 3.15
CA ASP A 386 10.29 -22.92 3.39
C ASP A 386 11.00 -23.50 2.16
N HIS A 387 10.47 -23.25 0.96
CA HIS A 387 11.09 -23.66 -0.30
C HIS A 387 12.50 -23.06 -0.45
N LEU A 388 12.65 -21.75 -0.27
CA LEU A 388 13.92 -21.06 -0.40
C LEU A 388 14.92 -21.43 0.70
N SER A 389 14.44 -21.78 1.88
CA SER A 389 15.28 -22.21 3.02
C SER A 389 15.75 -23.67 2.90
N GLY A 390 15.21 -24.44 1.96
CA GLY A 390 15.46 -25.88 1.84
C GLY A 390 14.86 -26.68 3.01
N THR A 391 13.80 -26.17 3.63
CA THR A 391 13.10 -26.79 4.78
C THR A 391 11.73 -27.36 4.40
N SER A 392 11.51 -27.70 3.12
CA SER A 392 10.24 -28.29 2.68
C SER A 392 9.90 -29.49 3.56
N HIS A 393 8.76 -29.43 4.24
CA HIS A 393 8.19 -30.58 4.91
C HIS A 393 7.72 -31.53 3.81
N SER A 394 8.41 -32.66 3.62
CA SER A 394 7.79 -33.81 2.98
C SER A 394 6.56 -34.21 3.82
N ARG A 395 5.37 -33.95 3.26
CA ARG A 395 4.13 -34.55 3.76
C ARG A 395 4.10 -36.04 3.49
#